data_2c83688d1d226d0cee5f88f5b8acfe6b
#
_entry.id   2c83688d1d226d0cee5f88f5b8acfe6b
#
_cell.length_a   1.000
_cell.length_b   1.000
_cell.length_c   1.000
_cell.angle_alpha   90.00
_cell.angle_beta   90.00
_cell.angle_gamma   90.00
#
_symmetry.space_group_name_H-M   'P 1'
#
loop_
_entity.id
_entity.type
_entity.pdbx_description
1 polymer ?
#
loop_
_entity_poly.entity_id
_entity_poly.type
_entity_poly.pdbx_seq_one_letter_code
_entity_poly.pdbx_strand_id
1 'polypeptide(L)'
;VSVVPAEVLPGSALAVDETAAVGAAELGPRARLWPSLCAVYRAQLSRARVARIPLLFVATFQSIGIMILMRGVVDGGGEARAVVAGSSVLVVAFVALNLLAQYFGQLRASGGLDHYATLPVPPAAVVLGAAGAYASFTVPGTIVTAVFGCVLFGLPMAHLWVLVAVIPLAGAALAGLGAALGLLAPRPELATLLGQLGMSAALLLGVLPADRMPEVVRFTRDLLPSTYGVEAIARTFGERPDWAFVLGDLAVCGVVGFVSLAVATWAYRRAAVR
;
A
#
# COMPACT_ATOMS: atom_id res chain seq x y z
N VAL A 1 -65.98 13.34 -42.13
CA VAL A 1 -64.68 13.17 -41.56
C VAL A 1 -63.71 13.99 -42.35
N SER A 2 -63.42 15.22 -41.91
CA SER A 2 -62.58 16.20 -42.56
C SER A 2 -61.11 15.92 -42.23
N VAL A 3 -60.28 15.72 -43.20
CA VAL A 3 -58.83 15.69 -43.08
C VAL A 3 -58.34 17.13 -43.19
N VAL A 4 -57.73 17.66 -42.11
CA VAL A 4 -57.04 18.95 -42.11
C VAL A 4 -55.60 18.72 -42.64
N PRO A 5 -55.16 19.44 -43.69
CA PRO A 5 -53.79 19.35 -44.17
C PRO A 5 -52.84 20.03 -43.16
N ALA A 6 -51.76 19.36 -42.85
CA ALA A 6 -50.67 19.88 -42.01
C ALA A 6 -49.96 21.03 -42.78
N GLU A 7 -50.04 22.20 -42.23
CA GLU A 7 -49.32 23.39 -42.67
C GLU A 7 -47.83 23.26 -42.33
N VAL A 8 -47.02 23.19 -43.36
CA VAL A 8 -45.55 23.13 -43.29
C VAL A 8 -45.06 24.53 -42.89
N LEU A 9 -44.69 24.71 -41.63
CA LEU A 9 -43.99 25.92 -41.20
C LEU A 9 -42.60 25.95 -41.81
N PRO A 10 -42.17 27.09 -42.37
CA PRO A 10 -40.84 27.24 -42.96
C PRO A 10 -39.79 27.12 -41.89
N GLY A 11 -38.81 26.26 -42.16
CA GLY A 11 -37.69 25.99 -41.28
C GLY A 11 -36.95 27.25 -40.85
N SER A 12 -37.09 27.63 -39.59
CA SER A 12 -36.05 28.37 -38.94
C SER A 12 -34.88 27.41 -38.74
N ALA A 13 -33.92 27.53 -39.66
CA ALA A 13 -32.61 26.94 -39.51
C ALA A 13 -31.98 27.55 -38.21
N LEU A 14 -32.29 26.93 -37.07
CA LEU A 14 -31.37 26.91 -35.98
C LEU A 14 -30.22 26.02 -36.45
N ALA A 15 -29.34 26.60 -37.25
CA ALA A 15 -27.97 26.17 -37.33
C ALA A 15 -27.44 26.38 -35.91
N VAL A 16 -27.71 25.43 -35.05
CA VAL A 16 -26.96 25.29 -33.82
C VAL A 16 -25.53 25.11 -34.30
N ASP A 17 -24.76 26.14 -34.04
CA ASP A 17 -23.34 26.17 -34.31
C ASP A 17 -22.69 25.05 -33.45
N GLU A 18 -22.77 23.82 -34.01
CA GLU A 18 -22.19 22.62 -33.44
C GLU A 18 -20.67 22.72 -33.37
N THR A 19 -20.09 23.72 -34.02
CA THR A 19 -18.66 24.01 -33.94
C THR A 19 -18.28 24.83 -32.71
N ALA A 20 -19.22 25.49 -32.05
CA ALA A 20 -18.95 26.22 -30.79
C ALA A 20 -19.05 25.32 -29.55
N ALA A 21 -19.67 24.15 -29.64
CA ALA A 21 -19.80 23.23 -28.49
C ALA A 21 -18.66 22.22 -28.35
N VAL A 22 -17.80 22.12 -29.33
CA VAL A 22 -16.53 21.35 -29.24
C VAL A 22 -15.33 22.31 -29.05
N GLY A 23 -15.58 23.44 -28.44
CA GLY A 23 -14.51 24.14 -27.73
C GLY A 23 -14.00 23.16 -26.68
N ALA A 24 -12.81 22.58 -26.94
CA ALA A 24 -12.12 21.72 -26.00
C ALA A 24 -12.35 22.33 -24.61
N ALA A 25 -13.05 21.62 -23.74
CA ALA A 25 -13.09 21.96 -22.34
C ALA A 25 -11.62 22.06 -21.95
N GLU A 26 -11.10 23.29 -21.88
CA GLU A 26 -9.75 23.53 -21.41
C GLU A 26 -9.70 22.84 -20.07
N LEU A 27 -9.04 21.69 -20.05
CA LEU A 27 -8.79 20.94 -18.83
C LEU A 27 -8.18 21.96 -17.90
N GLY A 28 -8.97 22.40 -16.91
CA GLY A 28 -8.58 23.45 -16.00
C GLY A 28 -7.18 23.17 -15.47
N PRO A 29 -6.39 24.19 -15.11
CA PRO A 29 -4.98 24.03 -14.79
C PRO A 29 -4.82 22.85 -13.85
N ARG A 30 -3.99 21.85 -14.25
CA ARG A 30 -3.76 20.62 -13.48
C ARG A 30 -3.57 20.99 -12.03
N ALA A 31 -4.45 20.51 -11.16
CA ALA A 31 -4.39 20.82 -9.74
C ALA A 31 -2.99 20.49 -9.21
N ARG A 32 -2.46 21.36 -8.36
CA ARG A 32 -1.12 21.17 -7.77
C ARG A 32 -1.09 19.82 -7.08
N LEU A 33 0.02 19.10 -7.22
CA LEU A 33 0.18 17.72 -6.73
C LEU A 33 -0.13 17.61 -5.22
N TRP A 34 0.35 18.56 -4.42
CA TRP A 34 0.20 18.54 -2.96
C TRP A 34 -1.26 18.65 -2.48
N PRO A 35 -2.06 19.64 -2.92
CA PRO A 35 -3.48 19.69 -2.54
C PRO A 35 -4.27 18.46 -2.99
N SER A 36 -4.00 17.95 -4.21
CA SER A 36 -4.64 16.75 -4.72
C SER A 36 -4.30 15.51 -3.89
N LEU A 37 -3.03 15.36 -3.50
CA LEU A 37 -2.57 14.30 -2.63
C LEU A 37 -3.28 14.34 -1.26
N CYS A 38 -3.33 15.51 -0.63
CA CYS A 38 -4.03 15.69 0.64
C CYS A 38 -5.52 15.40 0.53
N ALA A 39 -6.17 15.78 -0.56
CA ALA A 39 -7.58 15.51 -0.80
C ALA A 39 -7.83 13.99 -0.95
N VAL A 40 -7.04 13.29 -1.76
CA VAL A 40 -7.14 11.83 -1.94
C VAL A 40 -6.83 11.12 -0.63
N TYR A 41 -5.77 11.51 0.08
CA TYR A 41 -5.42 10.95 1.38
C TYR A 41 -6.57 11.05 2.39
N ARG A 42 -7.17 12.23 2.54
CA ARG A 42 -8.32 12.45 3.44
C ARG A 42 -9.54 11.65 3.01
N ALA A 43 -9.84 11.61 1.72
CA ALA A 43 -10.95 10.82 1.18
C ALA A 43 -10.76 9.33 1.46
N GLN A 44 -9.54 8.82 1.28
CA GLN A 44 -9.21 7.42 1.60
C GLN A 44 -9.28 7.15 3.10
N LEU A 45 -8.79 8.09 3.92
CA LEU A 45 -8.82 7.97 5.38
C LEU A 45 -10.26 7.92 5.92
N SER A 46 -11.17 8.73 5.39
CA SER A 46 -12.58 8.75 5.83
C SER A 46 -13.34 7.48 5.44
N ARG A 47 -13.15 6.99 4.20
CA ARG A 47 -13.74 5.73 3.73
C ARG A 47 -13.23 4.52 4.51
N ALA A 48 -11.98 4.57 4.91
CA ALA A 48 -11.30 3.48 5.56
C ALA A 48 -11.69 3.28 7.03
N ARG A 49 -12.12 4.33 7.73
CA ARG A 49 -12.46 4.24 9.15
C ARG A 49 -13.55 3.20 9.43
N VAL A 50 -14.57 3.12 8.60
CA VAL A 50 -15.72 2.23 8.86
C VAL A 50 -15.44 0.79 8.41
N ALA A 51 -14.83 0.60 7.23
CA ALA A 51 -14.71 -0.72 6.62
C ALA A 51 -13.41 -1.46 6.99
N ARG A 52 -12.35 -0.74 7.40
CA ARG A 52 -10.99 -1.31 7.54
C ARG A 52 -10.49 -1.45 8.96
N ILE A 53 -11.14 -0.85 9.94
CA ILE A 53 -10.82 -1.07 11.35
C ILE A 53 -10.87 -2.56 11.71
N PRO A 54 -11.90 -3.34 11.30
CA PRO A 54 -11.91 -4.78 11.53
C PRO A 54 -10.74 -5.52 10.88
N LEU A 55 -10.33 -5.10 9.67
CA LEU A 55 -9.21 -5.72 8.95
C LEU A 55 -7.86 -5.45 9.62
N LEU A 56 -7.67 -4.24 10.15
CA LEU A 56 -6.48 -3.92 10.95
C LEU A 56 -6.45 -4.78 12.23
N PHE A 57 -7.60 -4.95 12.87
CA PHE A 57 -7.71 -5.81 14.05
C PHE A 57 -7.32 -7.25 13.72
N VAL A 58 -7.80 -7.80 12.60
CA VAL A 58 -7.43 -9.14 12.12
C VAL A 58 -5.91 -9.24 11.88
N ALA A 59 -5.30 -8.26 11.21
CA ALA A 59 -3.86 -8.25 10.94
C ALA A 59 -3.04 -8.23 12.24
N THR A 60 -3.43 -7.38 13.19
CA THR A 60 -2.77 -7.26 14.49
C THR A 60 -2.92 -8.55 15.30
N PHE A 61 -4.13 -9.11 15.34
CA PHE A 61 -4.42 -10.33 16.05
C PHE A 61 -3.68 -11.54 15.47
N GLN A 62 -3.61 -11.63 14.14
CA GLN A 62 -2.82 -12.65 13.44
C GLN A 62 -1.34 -12.56 13.80
N SER A 63 -0.77 -11.35 13.82
CA SER A 63 0.64 -11.12 14.18
C SER A 63 0.93 -11.49 15.63
N ILE A 64 0.04 -11.15 16.55
CA ILE A 64 0.12 -11.53 17.96
C ILE A 64 0.03 -13.05 18.11
N GLY A 65 -0.90 -13.70 17.40
CA GLY A 65 -1.06 -15.15 17.41
C GLY A 65 0.20 -15.88 16.97
N ILE A 66 0.86 -15.39 15.90
CA ILE A 66 2.15 -15.93 15.42
C ILE A 66 3.23 -15.79 16.51
N MET A 67 3.32 -14.63 17.17
CA MET A 67 4.30 -14.43 18.25
C MET A 67 4.07 -15.35 19.43
N ILE A 68 2.81 -15.57 19.84
CA ILE A 68 2.47 -16.49 20.92
C ILE A 68 2.86 -17.93 20.54
N LEU A 69 2.59 -18.33 19.29
CA LEU A 69 2.96 -19.66 18.80
C LEU A 69 4.49 -19.83 18.77
N MET A 70 5.19 -18.81 18.28
CA MET A 70 6.66 -18.85 18.18
C MET A 70 7.36 -18.81 19.54
N ARG A 71 6.72 -18.28 20.58
CA ARG A 71 7.31 -18.27 21.94
C ARG A 71 7.67 -19.65 22.46
N GLY A 72 6.92 -20.69 22.05
CA GLY A 72 7.20 -22.08 22.44
C GLY A 72 8.31 -22.75 21.62
N VAL A 73 8.79 -22.12 20.56
CA VAL A 73 9.75 -22.69 19.60
C VAL A 73 11.08 -21.93 19.62
N VAL A 74 11.07 -20.68 20.07
CA VAL A 74 12.20 -19.74 20.01
C VAL A 74 12.83 -19.64 21.41
N ASP A 75 14.13 -19.95 21.50
CA ASP A 75 14.90 -19.95 22.75
C ASP A 75 15.34 -18.54 23.20
N GLY A 76 14.88 -17.48 22.57
CA GLY A 76 15.23 -16.09 22.89
C GLY A 76 16.34 -15.50 22.01
N GLY A 77 16.98 -14.44 22.45
CA GLY A 77 18.13 -13.81 21.75
C GLY A 77 17.78 -13.26 20.36
N GLY A 78 18.57 -13.61 19.35
CA GLY A 78 18.41 -13.14 17.97
C GLY A 78 17.13 -13.60 17.30
N GLU A 79 16.70 -14.82 17.58
CA GLU A 79 15.48 -15.39 16.99
C GLU A 79 14.24 -14.65 17.50
N ALA A 80 14.16 -14.36 18.80
CA ALA A 80 13.07 -13.58 19.39
C ALA A 80 12.96 -12.18 18.77
N ARG A 81 14.12 -11.52 18.54
CA ARG A 81 14.17 -10.21 17.87
C ARG A 81 13.61 -10.29 16.44
N ALA A 82 14.00 -11.33 15.68
CA ALA A 82 13.51 -11.54 14.32
C ALA A 82 12.00 -11.80 14.30
N VAL A 83 11.47 -12.59 15.22
CA VAL A 83 10.03 -12.88 15.32
C VAL A 83 9.24 -11.61 15.63
N VAL A 84 9.68 -10.79 16.59
CA VAL A 84 8.99 -9.54 16.95
C VAL A 84 9.05 -8.54 15.79
N ALA A 85 10.21 -8.38 15.16
CA ALA A 85 10.39 -7.50 14.02
C ALA A 85 9.56 -7.97 12.81
N GLY A 86 9.63 -9.25 12.46
CA GLY A 86 8.88 -9.85 11.35
C GLY A 86 7.37 -9.74 11.55
N SER A 87 6.87 -10.02 12.76
CA SER A 87 5.45 -9.88 13.08
C SER A 87 4.98 -8.41 13.03
N SER A 88 5.83 -7.46 13.40
CA SER A 88 5.53 -6.03 13.29
C SER A 88 5.43 -5.57 11.84
N VAL A 89 6.36 -6.00 10.98
CA VAL A 89 6.34 -5.70 9.54
C VAL A 89 5.22 -6.44 8.83
N LEU A 90 4.78 -7.61 9.33
CA LEU A 90 3.65 -8.34 8.78
C LEU A 90 2.36 -7.53 8.79
N VAL A 91 2.10 -6.74 9.85
CA VAL A 91 0.94 -5.83 9.91
C VAL A 91 1.01 -4.80 8.78
N VAL A 92 2.21 -4.27 8.53
CA VAL A 92 2.45 -3.34 7.42
C VAL A 92 2.21 -4.03 6.08
N ALA A 93 2.74 -5.24 5.89
CA ALA A 93 2.59 -6.01 4.66
C ALA A 93 1.12 -6.37 4.38
N PHE A 94 0.37 -6.77 5.40
CA PHE A 94 -1.05 -7.08 5.26
C PHE A 94 -1.83 -5.88 4.73
N VAL A 95 -1.65 -4.71 5.32
CA VAL A 95 -2.41 -3.52 4.95
C VAL A 95 -1.84 -2.86 3.69
N ALA A 96 -0.54 -2.61 3.64
CA ALA A 96 0.07 -1.85 2.57
C ALA A 96 0.22 -2.66 1.27
N LEU A 97 0.54 -3.96 1.35
CA LEU A 97 0.69 -4.80 0.16
C LEU A 97 -0.65 -5.42 -0.24
N ASN A 98 -1.27 -6.21 0.64
CA ASN A 98 -2.44 -7.03 0.29
C ASN A 98 -3.71 -6.18 0.08
N LEU A 99 -4.08 -5.33 1.05
CA LEU A 99 -5.32 -4.54 0.90
C LEU A 99 -5.20 -3.49 -0.20
N LEU A 100 -4.01 -2.93 -0.45
CA LEU A 100 -3.84 -1.96 -1.52
C LEU A 100 -3.86 -2.63 -2.90
N ALA A 101 -3.32 -3.85 -3.05
CA ALA A 101 -3.46 -4.63 -4.27
C ALA A 101 -4.94 -4.92 -4.58
N GLN A 102 -5.71 -5.33 -3.58
CA GLN A 102 -7.16 -5.54 -3.72
C GLN A 102 -7.88 -4.23 -4.09
N TYR A 103 -7.56 -3.13 -3.43
CA TYR A 103 -8.17 -1.84 -3.71
C TYR A 103 -7.97 -1.40 -5.17
N PHE A 104 -6.74 -1.43 -5.67
CA PHE A 104 -6.47 -1.03 -7.05
C PHE A 104 -6.98 -2.03 -8.07
N GLY A 105 -6.97 -3.33 -7.75
CA GLY A 105 -7.58 -4.35 -8.59
C GLY A 105 -9.09 -4.14 -8.76
N GLN A 106 -9.80 -3.87 -7.67
CA GLN A 106 -11.22 -3.55 -7.69
C GLN A 106 -11.52 -2.21 -8.37
N LEU A 107 -10.70 -1.18 -8.10
CA LEU A 107 -10.85 0.14 -8.73
C LEU A 107 -10.75 0.05 -10.25
N ARG A 108 -9.83 -0.78 -10.76
CA ARG A 108 -9.69 -1.05 -12.19
C ARG A 108 -10.88 -1.82 -12.75
N ALA A 109 -11.32 -2.88 -12.06
CA ALA A 109 -12.43 -3.72 -12.54
C ALA A 109 -13.79 -3.00 -12.56
N SER A 110 -13.98 -2.04 -11.63
CA SER A 110 -15.22 -1.25 -11.52
C SER A 110 -15.27 -0.01 -12.43
N GLY A 111 -14.25 0.22 -13.28
CA GLY A 111 -14.15 1.46 -14.07
C GLY A 111 -13.85 2.71 -13.24
N GLY A 112 -13.48 2.55 -11.97
CA GLY A 112 -13.18 3.68 -11.09
C GLY A 112 -11.94 4.46 -11.51
N LEU A 113 -11.04 3.87 -12.32
CA LEU A 113 -9.90 4.58 -12.90
C LEU A 113 -10.37 5.66 -13.89
N ASP A 114 -11.40 5.37 -14.67
CA ASP A 114 -11.98 6.30 -15.65
C ASP A 114 -12.61 7.50 -14.92
N HIS A 115 -13.28 7.25 -13.79
CA HIS A 115 -13.79 8.32 -12.94
C HIS A 115 -12.69 9.24 -12.43
N TYR A 116 -11.55 8.68 -11.99
CA TYR A 116 -10.41 9.51 -11.59
C TYR A 116 -9.74 10.23 -12.77
N ALA A 117 -9.82 9.67 -13.99
CA ALA A 117 -9.30 10.30 -15.19
C ALA A 117 -10.07 11.57 -15.58
N THR A 118 -11.37 11.67 -15.24
CA THR A 118 -12.19 12.87 -15.46
C THR A 118 -11.92 13.98 -14.46
N LEU A 119 -11.24 13.67 -13.35
CA LEU A 119 -10.88 14.65 -12.33
C LEU A 119 -9.53 15.31 -12.67
N PRO A 120 -9.33 16.61 -12.37
CA PRO A 120 -8.07 17.28 -12.60
C PRO A 120 -7.00 16.87 -11.55
N VAL A 121 -6.92 15.58 -11.22
CA VAL A 121 -6.02 15.02 -10.20
C VAL A 121 -4.86 14.30 -10.88
N PRO A 122 -3.60 14.64 -10.58
CA PRO A 122 -2.48 13.93 -11.17
C PRO A 122 -2.44 12.47 -10.70
N PRO A 123 -2.14 11.51 -11.60
CA PRO A 123 -2.06 10.07 -11.28
C PRO A 123 -1.19 9.74 -10.07
N ALA A 124 -0.08 10.46 -9.92
CA ALA A 124 0.81 10.31 -8.76
C ALA A 124 0.10 10.62 -7.44
N ALA A 125 -0.79 11.63 -7.41
CA ALA A 125 -1.52 11.99 -6.19
C ALA A 125 -2.51 10.90 -5.77
N VAL A 126 -3.11 10.18 -6.73
CA VAL A 126 -4.03 9.06 -6.44
C VAL A 126 -3.25 7.90 -5.80
N VAL A 127 -2.13 7.50 -6.41
CA VAL A 127 -1.30 6.40 -5.90
C VAL A 127 -0.67 6.75 -4.56
N LEU A 128 -0.02 7.92 -4.45
CA LEU A 128 0.66 8.36 -3.22
C LEU A 128 -0.34 8.65 -2.10
N GLY A 129 -1.48 9.26 -2.41
CA GLY A 129 -2.54 9.52 -1.43
C GLY A 129 -3.15 8.25 -0.86
N ALA A 130 -3.41 7.25 -1.73
CA ALA A 130 -3.87 5.95 -1.29
C ALA A 130 -2.79 5.22 -0.47
N ALA A 131 -1.55 5.13 -0.97
CA ALA A 131 -0.44 4.49 -0.28
C ALA A 131 -0.20 5.12 1.10
N GLY A 132 -0.18 6.44 1.21
CA GLY A 132 -0.02 7.15 2.47
C GLY A 132 -1.17 6.88 3.45
N ALA A 133 -2.43 6.85 2.98
CA ALA A 133 -3.56 6.54 3.83
C ALA A 133 -3.47 5.10 4.38
N TYR A 134 -3.14 4.13 3.53
CA TYR A 134 -2.98 2.74 3.98
C TYR A 134 -1.78 2.56 4.92
N ALA A 135 -0.65 3.21 4.65
CA ALA A 135 0.49 3.21 5.57
C ALA A 135 0.12 3.80 6.93
N SER A 136 -0.65 4.90 6.97
CA SER A 136 -1.10 5.50 8.23
C SER A 136 -2.00 4.56 9.05
N PHE A 137 -2.78 3.69 8.39
CA PHE A 137 -3.57 2.67 9.09
C PHE A 137 -2.74 1.60 9.76
N THR A 138 -1.54 1.32 9.28
CA THR A 138 -0.68 0.29 9.88
C THR A 138 -0.10 0.73 11.23
N VAL A 139 0.02 2.04 11.45
CA VAL A 139 0.72 2.62 12.62
C VAL A 139 0.21 2.04 13.95
N PRO A 140 -1.09 2.10 14.29
CA PRO A 140 -1.56 1.62 15.59
C PRO A 140 -1.34 0.11 15.75
N GLY A 141 -1.64 -0.68 14.71
CA GLY A 141 -1.46 -2.14 14.75
C GLY A 141 0.01 -2.55 14.91
N THR A 142 0.91 -1.89 14.18
CA THR A 142 2.35 -2.17 14.26
C THR A 142 2.92 -1.81 15.64
N ILE A 143 2.51 -0.67 16.20
CA ILE A 143 2.94 -0.26 17.55
C ILE A 143 2.46 -1.27 18.59
N VAL A 144 1.17 -1.64 18.55
CA VAL A 144 0.60 -2.64 19.48
C VAL A 144 1.33 -3.97 19.36
N THR A 145 1.60 -4.44 18.14
CA THR A 145 2.32 -5.68 17.88
C THR A 145 3.75 -5.63 18.41
N ALA A 146 4.48 -4.54 18.15
CA ALA A 146 5.85 -4.38 18.60
C ALA A 146 5.95 -4.31 20.12
N VAL A 147 5.09 -3.52 20.79
CA VAL A 147 5.03 -3.42 22.25
C VAL A 147 4.68 -4.76 22.88
N PHE A 148 3.65 -5.44 22.35
CA PHE A 148 3.27 -6.77 22.83
C PHE A 148 4.43 -7.77 22.69
N GLY A 149 5.13 -7.75 21.56
CA GLY A 149 6.30 -8.61 21.33
C GLY A 149 7.43 -8.32 22.31
N CYS A 150 7.73 -7.04 22.57
CA CYS A 150 8.74 -6.66 23.56
C CYS A 150 8.39 -7.18 24.96
N VAL A 151 7.13 -7.05 25.38
CA VAL A 151 6.67 -7.58 26.68
C VAL A 151 6.75 -9.11 26.71
N LEU A 152 6.32 -9.78 25.63
CA LEU A 152 6.26 -11.23 25.55
C LEU A 152 7.64 -11.89 25.61
N PHE A 153 8.63 -11.29 24.95
CA PHE A 153 9.99 -11.83 24.82
C PHE A 153 11.02 -11.12 25.73
N GLY A 154 10.61 -10.13 26.54
CA GLY A 154 11.50 -9.39 27.43
C GLY A 154 12.52 -8.52 26.69
N LEU A 155 12.18 -7.99 25.52
CA LEU A 155 13.08 -7.16 24.73
C LEU A 155 13.06 -5.68 25.17
N PRO A 156 14.17 -4.94 25.01
CA PRO A 156 14.25 -3.54 25.39
C PRO A 156 13.36 -2.67 24.50
N MET A 157 12.54 -1.82 25.12
CA MET A 157 11.63 -0.91 24.42
C MET A 157 12.29 0.44 24.04
N ALA A 158 13.53 0.68 24.48
CA ALA A 158 14.20 1.98 24.37
C ALA A 158 14.26 2.53 22.92
N HIS A 159 14.35 1.65 21.94
CA HIS A 159 14.54 2.04 20.54
C HIS A 159 13.29 1.89 19.66
N LEU A 160 12.09 1.70 20.25
CA LEU A 160 10.84 1.60 19.49
C LEU A 160 10.52 2.86 18.66
N TRP A 161 11.13 4.00 18.96
CA TRP A 161 10.99 5.21 18.14
C TRP A 161 11.44 5.01 16.67
N VAL A 162 12.31 4.02 16.37
CA VAL A 162 12.71 3.67 15.01
C VAL A 162 11.50 3.24 14.16
N LEU A 163 10.44 2.74 14.76
CA LEU A 163 9.18 2.44 14.06
C LEU A 163 8.62 3.66 13.31
N VAL A 164 8.87 4.87 13.81
CA VAL A 164 8.46 6.12 13.15
C VAL A 164 9.10 6.26 11.76
N ALA A 165 10.30 5.74 11.56
CA ALA A 165 10.98 5.72 10.27
C ALA A 165 10.65 4.45 9.46
N VAL A 166 10.65 3.28 10.11
CA VAL A 166 10.41 1.98 9.44
C VAL A 166 9.00 1.91 8.84
N ILE A 167 7.97 2.31 9.60
CA ILE A 167 6.57 2.19 9.14
C ILE A 167 6.34 2.95 7.81
N PRO A 168 6.71 4.24 7.67
CA PRO A 168 6.49 4.93 6.40
C PRO A 168 7.38 4.41 5.27
N LEU A 169 8.64 4.03 5.53
CA LEU A 169 9.55 3.56 4.48
C LEU A 169 9.19 2.15 4.01
N ALA A 170 9.05 1.19 4.91
CA ALA A 170 8.58 -0.16 4.56
C ALA A 170 7.15 -0.12 4.04
N GLY A 171 6.30 0.73 4.62
CA GLY A 171 4.95 0.97 4.13
C GLY A 171 4.91 1.49 2.71
N ALA A 172 5.76 2.46 2.35
CA ALA A 172 5.87 2.97 0.98
C ALA A 172 6.34 1.90 -0.01
N ALA A 173 7.34 1.11 0.37
CA ALA A 173 7.86 0.01 -0.45
C ALA A 173 6.77 -1.04 -0.74
N LEU A 174 6.10 -1.51 0.31
CA LEU A 174 5.07 -2.53 0.20
C LEU A 174 3.79 -2.00 -0.45
N ALA A 175 3.40 -0.75 -0.16
CA ALA A 175 2.25 -0.11 -0.79
C ALA A 175 2.47 0.12 -2.29
N GLY A 176 3.68 0.53 -2.70
CA GLY A 176 4.03 0.66 -4.11
C GLY A 176 3.94 -0.67 -4.85
N LEU A 177 4.47 -1.75 -4.26
CA LEU A 177 4.32 -3.10 -4.81
C LEU A 177 2.86 -3.55 -4.87
N GLY A 178 2.10 -3.37 -3.79
CA GLY A 178 0.68 -3.70 -3.75
C GLY A 178 -0.12 -2.95 -4.80
N ALA A 179 0.10 -1.65 -4.95
CA ALA A 179 -0.54 -0.84 -5.97
C ALA A 179 -0.17 -1.29 -7.39
N ALA A 180 1.11 -1.58 -7.64
CA ALA A 180 1.57 -2.08 -8.94
C ALA A 180 0.93 -3.43 -9.29
N LEU A 181 0.92 -4.38 -8.34
CA LEU A 181 0.28 -5.68 -8.51
C LEU A 181 -1.22 -5.53 -8.82
N GLY A 182 -1.93 -4.69 -8.07
CA GLY A 182 -3.35 -4.43 -8.27
C GLY A 182 -3.66 -3.81 -9.64
N LEU A 183 -2.84 -2.84 -10.06
CA LEU A 183 -3.01 -2.14 -11.34
C LEU A 183 -2.61 -2.99 -12.55
N LEU A 184 -1.62 -3.85 -12.43
CA LEU A 184 -1.14 -4.71 -13.51
C LEU A 184 -1.96 -6.00 -13.64
N ALA A 185 -2.62 -6.45 -12.59
CA ALA A 185 -3.44 -7.66 -12.63
C ALA A 185 -4.61 -7.52 -13.62
N PRO A 186 -4.79 -8.48 -14.53
CA PRO A 186 -5.88 -8.42 -15.53
C PRO A 186 -7.27 -8.62 -14.92
N ARG A 187 -7.36 -9.25 -13.75
CA ARG A 187 -8.61 -9.52 -13.01
C ARG A 187 -8.44 -9.21 -11.52
N PRO A 188 -9.49 -8.74 -10.82
CA PRO A 188 -9.41 -8.38 -9.41
C PRO A 188 -9.11 -9.59 -8.52
N GLU A 189 -9.52 -10.81 -8.92
CA GLU A 189 -9.19 -12.03 -8.20
C GLU A 189 -7.68 -12.31 -8.20
N LEU A 190 -7.02 -12.06 -9.35
CA LEU A 190 -5.57 -12.19 -9.46
C LEU A 190 -4.83 -11.14 -8.63
N ALA A 191 -5.35 -9.91 -8.56
CA ALA A 191 -4.79 -8.88 -7.68
C ALA A 191 -4.85 -9.32 -6.21
N THR A 192 -5.96 -9.92 -5.79
CA THR A 192 -6.14 -10.47 -4.44
C THR A 192 -5.17 -11.62 -4.17
N LEU A 193 -5.05 -12.57 -5.11
CA LEU A 193 -4.13 -13.71 -4.98
C LEU A 193 -2.67 -13.25 -4.91
N LEU A 194 -2.25 -12.33 -5.77
CA LEU A 194 -0.89 -11.80 -5.78
C LEU A 194 -0.58 -11.02 -4.50
N GLY A 195 -1.53 -10.24 -4.00
CA GLY A 195 -1.42 -9.56 -2.71
C GLY A 195 -1.26 -10.54 -1.54
N GLN A 196 -2.05 -11.61 -1.54
CA GLN A 196 -2.00 -12.66 -0.53
C GLN A 196 -0.69 -13.44 -0.58
N LEU A 197 -0.24 -13.83 -1.77
CA LEU A 197 1.06 -14.50 -1.97
C LEU A 197 2.22 -13.61 -1.52
N GLY A 198 2.20 -12.34 -1.88
CA GLY A 198 3.22 -11.39 -1.45
C GLY A 198 3.27 -11.21 0.07
N MET A 199 2.09 -11.13 0.71
CA MET A 199 1.99 -11.08 2.17
C MET A 199 2.51 -12.38 2.81
N SER A 200 2.15 -13.55 2.26
CA SER A 200 2.61 -14.86 2.77
C SER A 200 4.12 -15.01 2.62
N ALA A 201 4.68 -14.54 1.49
CA ALA A 201 6.12 -14.51 1.30
C ALA A 201 6.81 -13.58 2.31
N ALA A 202 6.25 -12.37 2.53
CA ALA A 202 6.78 -11.44 3.52
C ALA A 202 6.74 -12.02 4.95
N LEU A 203 5.68 -12.77 5.29
CA LEU A 203 5.57 -13.48 6.56
C LEU A 203 6.66 -14.56 6.69
N LEU A 204 6.70 -15.48 5.71
CA LEU A 204 7.58 -16.63 5.76
C LEU A 204 9.05 -16.20 5.83
N LEU A 205 9.44 -15.24 4.99
CA LEU A 205 10.82 -14.76 4.89
C LEU A 205 11.19 -13.78 6.02
N GLY A 206 10.19 -13.09 6.61
CA GLY A 206 10.41 -12.11 7.68
C GLY A 206 10.49 -12.72 9.08
N VAL A 207 9.77 -13.82 9.33
CA VAL A 207 9.69 -14.44 10.67
C VAL A 207 10.72 -15.56 10.86
N LEU A 208 11.09 -16.26 9.78
CA LEU A 208 12.06 -17.35 9.86
C LEU A 208 13.49 -16.82 10.01
N PRO A 209 14.30 -17.39 10.92
CA PRO A 209 15.70 -17.07 11.08
C PRO A 209 16.51 -17.37 9.81
N ALA A 210 17.37 -16.43 9.39
CA ALA A 210 18.17 -16.55 8.16
C ALA A 210 19.11 -17.77 8.17
N ASP A 211 19.57 -18.17 9.36
CA ASP A 211 20.56 -19.25 9.54
C ASP A 211 19.99 -20.65 9.20
N ARG A 212 18.66 -20.78 9.21
CA ARG A 212 17.97 -22.05 8.91
C ARG A 212 17.46 -22.14 7.48
N MET A 213 17.72 -21.11 6.63
CA MET A 213 17.21 -21.07 5.25
C MET A 213 18.23 -21.60 4.23
N PRO A 214 17.77 -22.37 3.19
CA PRO A 214 18.57 -22.69 2.02
C PRO A 214 19.01 -21.40 1.28
N GLU A 215 20.17 -21.45 0.58
CA GLU A 215 20.72 -20.29 -0.13
C GLU A 215 19.77 -19.62 -1.11
N VAL A 216 18.98 -20.41 -1.85
CA VAL A 216 17.99 -19.91 -2.81
C VAL A 216 16.90 -19.08 -2.11
N VAL A 217 16.44 -19.53 -0.94
CA VAL A 217 15.43 -18.82 -0.14
C VAL A 217 16.02 -17.55 0.45
N ARG A 218 17.28 -17.60 0.87
CA ARG A 218 18.03 -16.45 1.39
C ARG A 218 18.18 -15.35 0.32
N PHE A 219 18.53 -15.72 -0.91
CA PHE A 219 18.59 -14.76 -2.02
C PHE A 219 17.22 -14.11 -2.30
N THR A 220 16.14 -14.91 -2.27
CA THR A 220 14.77 -14.40 -2.46
C THR A 220 14.36 -13.47 -1.32
N ARG A 221 14.80 -13.76 -0.09
CA ARG A 221 14.59 -12.92 1.09
C ARG A 221 15.24 -11.56 0.92
N ASP A 222 16.49 -11.53 0.45
CA ASP A 222 17.23 -10.27 0.27
C ASP A 222 16.65 -9.40 -0.86
N LEU A 223 15.86 -9.99 -1.76
CA LEU A 223 15.16 -9.25 -2.80
C LEU A 223 13.85 -8.60 -2.29
N LEU A 224 13.28 -9.10 -1.19
CA LEU A 224 12.03 -8.54 -0.65
C LEU A 224 12.31 -7.28 0.21
N PRO A 225 11.63 -6.16 -0.06
CA PRO A 225 11.81 -4.93 0.72
C PRO A 225 11.36 -5.06 2.18
N SER A 226 10.46 -6.02 2.47
CA SER A 226 10.04 -6.31 3.84
C SER A 226 11.18 -6.78 4.72
N THR A 227 12.18 -7.46 4.15
CA THR A 227 13.34 -7.99 4.87
C THR A 227 14.16 -6.88 5.52
N TYR A 228 14.43 -5.81 4.78
CA TYR A 228 15.19 -4.66 5.30
C TYR A 228 14.44 -3.94 6.42
N GLY A 229 13.10 -3.85 6.33
CA GLY A 229 12.27 -3.33 7.41
C GLY A 229 12.35 -4.21 8.67
N VAL A 230 12.35 -5.54 8.51
CA VAL A 230 12.50 -6.51 9.60
C VAL A 230 13.89 -6.40 10.22
N GLU A 231 14.96 -6.36 9.42
CA GLU A 231 16.33 -6.26 9.90
C GLU A 231 16.58 -4.94 10.64
N ALA A 232 16.08 -3.81 10.10
CA ALA A 232 16.17 -2.52 10.77
C ALA A 232 15.56 -2.57 12.18
N ILE A 233 14.37 -3.17 12.35
CA ILE A 233 13.74 -3.32 13.67
C ILE A 233 14.51 -4.32 14.54
N ALA A 234 14.88 -5.49 14.02
CA ALA A 234 15.56 -6.54 14.76
C ALA A 234 16.90 -6.07 15.35
N ARG A 235 17.65 -5.27 14.57
CA ARG A 235 18.95 -4.68 15.01
C ARG A 235 18.77 -3.68 16.15
N THR A 236 17.62 -2.99 16.24
CA THR A 236 17.36 -2.01 17.30
C THR A 236 17.04 -2.66 18.65
N PHE A 237 16.69 -3.95 18.70
CA PHE A 237 16.49 -4.70 19.92
C PHE A 237 17.81 -5.23 20.53
N GLY A 238 18.96 -4.97 19.91
CA GLY A 238 20.28 -5.28 20.48
C GLY A 238 20.64 -4.33 21.64
N GLU A 239 21.53 -4.77 22.53
CA GLU A 239 22.07 -3.93 23.60
C GLU A 239 22.82 -2.70 23.05
N ARG A 240 23.46 -2.84 21.92
CA ARG A 240 24.16 -1.77 21.18
C ARG A 240 23.74 -1.84 19.72
N PRO A 241 22.70 -1.07 19.30
CA PRO A 241 22.31 -1.03 17.91
C PRO A 241 23.41 -0.45 17.03
N ASP A 242 23.74 -1.15 15.97
CA ASP A 242 24.63 -0.59 14.94
C ASP A 242 23.84 0.31 14.01
N TRP A 243 23.85 1.60 14.31
CA TRP A 243 23.08 2.61 13.59
C TRP A 243 23.46 2.75 12.13
N ALA A 244 24.71 2.41 11.76
CA ALA A 244 25.13 2.47 10.37
C ALA A 244 24.37 1.44 9.50
N PHE A 245 24.23 0.22 10.00
CA PHE A 245 23.45 -0.81 9.30
C PHE A 245 21.94 -0.52 9.36
N VAL A 246 21.41 -0.03 10.47
CA VAL A 246 19.98 0.37 10.54
C VAL A 246 19.66 1.46 9.53
N LEU A 247 20.50 2.47 9.39
CA LEU A 247 20.34 3.52 8.37
C LEU A 247 20.50 2.97 6.95
N GLY A 248 21.40 2.01 6.74
CA GLY A 248 21.54 1.31 5.47
C GLY A 248 20.26 0.58 5.07
N ASP A 249 19.69 -0.21 5.98
CA ASP A 249 18.44 -0.95 5.77
C ASP A 249 17.26 0.02 5.47
N LEU A 250 17.17 1.14 6.22
CA LEU A 250 16.18 2.17 5.98
C LEU A 250 16.36 2.88 4.63
N ALA A 251 17.61 3.13 4.23
CA ALA A 251 17.91 3.72 2.93
C ALA A 251 17.48 2.79 1.78
N VAL A 252 17.75 1.48 1.90
CA VAL A 252 17.27 0.48 0.92
C VAL A 252 15.75 0.46 0.88
N CYS A 253 15.06 0.42 2.02
CA CYS A 253 13.59 0.53 2.07
C CYS A 253 13.11 1.81 1.37
N GLY A 254 13.77 2.95 1.58
CA GLY A 254 13.43 4.22 0.96
C GLY A 254 13.58 4.19 -0.56
N VAL A 255 14.70 3.68 -1.06
CA VAL A 255 14.96 3.54 -2.51
C VAL A 255 13.94 2.59 -3.15
N VAL A 256 13.74 1.42 -2.58
CA VAL A 256 12.75 0.46 -3.08
C VAL A 256 11.34 1.05 -3.01
N GLY A 257 11.02 1.79 -1.94
CA GLY A 257 9.75 2.50 -1.79
C GLY A 257 9.53 3.53 -2.89
N PHE A 258 10.54 4.33 -3.19
CA PHE A 258 10.48 5.30 -4.28
C PHE A 258 10.29 4.61 -5.64
N VAL A 259 11.07 3.57 -5.94
CA VAL A 259 10.99 2.83 -7.20
C VAL A 259 9.63 2.14 -7.34
N SER A 260 9.15 1.47 -6.31
CA SER A 260 7.87 0.76 -6.35
C SER A 260 6.67 1.71 -6.54
N LEU A 261 6.69 2.88 -5.88
CA LEU A 261 5.66 3.92 -6.07
C LEU A 261 5.75 4.57 -7.46
N ALA A 262 6.96 4.73 -8.02
CA ALA A 262 7.13 5.21 -9.38
C ALA A 262 6.56 4.19 -10.39
N VAL A 263 6.84 2.90 -10.21
CA VAL A 263 6.29 1.80 -11.02
C VAL A 263 4.75 1.76 -10.89
N ALA A 264 4.20 1.89 -9.69
CA ALA A 264 2.76 1.95 -9.46
C ALA A 264 2.13 3.15 -10.19
N THR A 265 2.77 4.32 -10.14
CA THR A 265 2.30 5.52 -10.86
C THR A 265 2.34 5.33 -12.37
N TRP A 266 3.38 4.69 -12.87
CA TRP A 266 3.49 4.33 -14.29
C TRP A 266 2.39 3.32 -14.69
N ALA A 267 2.20 2.27 -13.89
CA ALA A 267 1.15 1.26 -14.11
C ALA A 267 -0.24 1.91 -14.12
N TYR A 268 -0.49 2.87 -13.21
CA TYR A 268 -1.74 3.63 -13.18
C TYR A 268 -1.97 4.41 -14.48
N ARG A 269 -0.95 5.14 -14.96
CA ARG A 269 -1.04 5.87 -16.23
C ARG A 269 -1.37 4.95 -17.41
N ARG A 270 -0.73 3.78 -17.44
CA ARG A 270 -0.96 2.78 -18.50
C ARG A 270 -2.35 2.15 -18.43
N ALA A 271 -2.88 1.97 -17.22
CA ALA A 271 -4.23 1.43 -17.02
C ALA A 271 -5.33 2.44 -17.33
N ALA A 272 -5.10 3.74 -17.12
CA ALA A 272 -6.05 4.82 -17.39
C ALA A 272 -6.16 5.23 -18.87
N VAL A 273 -5.24 4.79 -19.73
CA VAL A 273 -5.22 5.09 -21.19
C VAL A 273 -5.86 3.96 -22.02
N ARG A 274 -6.20 2.84 -21.39
CA ARG A 274 -6.85 1.70 -22.04
C ARG A 274 -8.34 1.69 -21.80
#